data_aba0a8374039dbda8feb69c2d9cd4dc2
#
_entry.id   aba0a8374039dbda8feb69c2d9cd4dc2
#
_cell.length_a   1.000
_cell.length_b   1.000
_cell.length_c   1.000
_cell.angle_alpha   90.00
_cell.angle_beta   90.00
_cell.angle_gamma   90.00
#
_symmetry.space_group_name_H-M   'P 1'
#
loop_
_entity.id
_entity.type
_entity.pdbx_description
1 polymer ?
#
loop_
_entity_poly.entity_id
_entity_poly.type
_entity_poly.pdbx_seq_one_letter_code
_entity_poly.pdbx_strand_id
1 'polypeptide(L)'
;AMGYSGLYGPGINMHRTAYSGRNFEYYAEDPFVAGTICAAEVQGIQSKGVYVYLKHVALNDSETSRRGVNTWLNEQTAREIYLEVADKAITDGGAWCVMTGFNRWGATWCGANANLLNGFLREELGMRGMCITDFSGSSQYMDLVDGLIAGSDIWDSPMPKIHTTKAANYENDAYIVAQMRNAMHHILYTVVNSNAMNGWSASDTLKTVLPWWQTAIYALIAVLAVLTVLCAWQLSKALKRKKEMADTAPAVDQK
;
A
#
# COMPACT_ATOMS: atom_id res chain seq x y z
N ALA A 1 0.11 -20.12 -12.29
CA ALA A 1 0.26 -18.72 -12.00
C ALA A 1 -0.54 -18.35 -10.75
N MET A 2 0.02 -17.49 -9.89
CA MET A 2 -0.60 -17.13 -8.60
C MET A 2 -1.71 -16.06 -8.72
N GLY A 3 -2.00 -15.57 -9.94
CA GLY A 3 -3.07 -14.60 -10.19
C GLY A 3 -2.76 -13.15 -9.79
N TYR A 4 -1.49 -12.80 -9.62
CA TYR A 4 -1.09 -11.42 -9.33
C TYR A 4 -0.88 -10.62 -10.62
N SER A 5 -1.35 -9.36 -10.62
CA SER A 5 -1.20 -8.44 -11.76
C SER A 5 -0.18 -7.33 -11.50
N GLY A 6 0.20 -7.10 -10.25
CA GLY A 6 1.18 -6.09 -9.86
C GLY A 6 2.06 -6.55 -8.70
N LEU A 7 3.25 -5.97 -8.62
CA LEU A 7 4.24 -6.20 -7.57
C LEU A 7 4.58 -4.89 -6.86
N TYR A 8 4.53 -4.86 -5.54
CA TYR A 8 5.10 -3.79 -4.71
C TYR A 8 6.62 -3.97 -4.63
N GLY A 9 7.29 -3.56 -5.65
CA GLY A 9 8.72 -3.70 -5.89
C GLY A 9 9.07 -3.44 -7.36
N PRO A 10 10.34 -3.45 -7.71
CA PRO A 10 11.53 -3.62 -6.86
C PRO A 10 11.79 -2.48 -5.88
N GLY A 11 12.59 -2.76 -4.83
CA GLY A 11 13.13 -1.75 -3.93
C GLY A 11 14.32 -1.04 -4.57
N ILE A 12 14.26 0.31 -4.71
CA ILE A 12 15.25 1.09 -5.47
C ILE A 12 16.03 2.11 -4.62
N ASN A 13 15.86 2.10 -3.31
CA ASN A 13 16.60 3.00 -2.45
C ASN A 13 18.07 2.57 -2.31
N MET A 14 18.93 3.49 -1.87
CA MET A 14 20.38 3.28 -1.86
C MET A 14 20.85 2.67 -0.54
N HIS A 15 21.90 1.84 -0.60
CA HIS A 15 22.62 1.37 0.58
C HIS A 15 23.47 2.51 1.15
N ARG A 16 22.89 3.33 2.02
CA ARG A 16 23.58 4.50 2.63
C ARG A 16 24.34 4.14 3.89
N THR A 17 23.84 3.19 4.65
CA THR A 17 24.42 2.75 5.92
C THR A 17 23.95 1.32 6.22
N ALA A 18 24.74 0.56 6.96
CA ALA A 18 24.36 -0.76 7.43
C ALA A 18 23.10 -0.75 8.31
N TYR A 19 22.78 0.40 8.92
CA TYR A 19 21.66 0.58 9.84
C TYR A 19 20.41 1.14 9.18
N SER A 20 20.32 1.14 7.85
CA SER A 20 19.15 1.68 7.13
C SER A 20 17.84 0.95 7.47
N GLY A 21 17.92 -0.33 7.82
CA GLY A 21 16.79 -1.19 8.18
C GLY A 21 16.18 -1.97 7.01
N ARG A 22 16.50 -1.62 5.74
CA ARG A 22 15.91 -2.25 4.55
C ARG A 22 16.91 -2.56 3.43
N ASN A 23 18.22 -2.58 3.70
CA ASN A 23 19.22 -2.93 2.69
C ASN A 23 19.00 -4.31 2.05
N PHE A 24 18.32 -5.23 2.76
CA PHE A 24 18.02 -6.57 2.27
C PHE A 24 17.12 -6.59 1.01
N GLU A 25 16.38 -5.52 0.73
CA GLU A 25 15.51 -5.41 -0.43
C GLU A 25 16.01 -4.42 -1.49
N TYR A 26 17.15 -3.77 -1.26
CA TYR A 26 17.75 -2.82 -2.19
C TYR A 26 18.98 -3.44 -2.87
N TYR A 27 19.38 -2.92 -4.03
CA TYR A 27 20.37 -3.55 -4.88
C TYR A 27 21.82 -3.28 -4.46
N ALA A 28 22.20 -2.01 -4.31
CA ALA A 28 23.59 -1.61 -4.11
C ALA A 28 23.72 -0.21 -3.49
N GLU A 29 24.96 0.16 -3.18
CA GLU A 29 25.36 1.53 -2.86
C GLU A 29 25.73 2.36 -4.10
N ASP A 30 26.01 1.68 -5.24
CA ASP A 30 26.28 2.30 -6.52
C ASP A 30 24.99 2.45 -7.33
N PRO A 31 24.57 3.68 -7.69
CA PRO A 31 23.31 3.93 -8.39
C PRO A 31 23.27 3.36 -9.81
N PHE A 32 24.39 3.36 -10.52
CA PHE A 32 24.46 2.81 -11.87
C PHE A 32 24.29 1.29 -11.88
N VAL A 33 24.97 0.59 -10.96
CA VAL A 33 24.84 -0.86 -10.79
C VAL A 33 23.39 -1.20 -10.37
N ALA A 34 22.87 -0.49 -9.35
CA ALA A 34 21.51 -0.68 -8.87
C ALA A 34 20.48 -0.47 -9.98
N GLY A 35 20.60 0.60 -10.73
CA GLY A 35 19.69 0.93 -11.84
C GLY A 35 19.74 -0.08 -12.97
N THR A 36 20.92 -0.55 -13.33
CA THR A 36 21.11 -1.55 -14.40
C THR A 36 20.47 -2.90 -14.03
N ILE A 37 20.67 -3.37 -12.80
CA ILE A 37 20.06 -4.61 -12.33
C ILE A 37 18.52 -4.44 -12.23
N CYS A 38 18.08 -3.32 -11.67
CA CYS A 38 16.66 -3.01 -11.54
C CYS A 38 15.95 -2.99 -12.91
N ALA A 39 16.54 -2.34 -13.92
CA ALA A 39 15.99 -2.29 -15.26
C ALA A 39 15.78 -3.69 -15.85
N ALA A 40 16.76 -4.59 -15.69
CA ALA A 40 16.66 -5.97 -16.15
C ALA A 40 15.57 -6.76 -15.41
N GLU A 41 15.45 -6.57 -14.09
CA GLU A 41 14.39 -7.19 -13.28
C GLU A 41 13.00 -6.70 -13.72
N VAL A 42 12.83 -5.38 -13.91
CA VAL A 42 11.58 -4.78 -14.41
C VAL A 42 11.17 -5.39 -15.75
N GLN A 43 12.09 -5.46 -16.71
CA GLN A 43 11.84 -6.10 -18.01
C GLN A 43 11.37 -7.55 -17.85
N GLY A 44 12.05 -8.32 -16.99
CA GLY A 44 11.70 -9.71 -16.70
C GLY A 44 10.30 -9.86 -16.12
N ILE A 45 9.94 -9.06 -15.14
CA ILE A 45 8.63 -9.09 -14.48
C ILE A 45 7.53 -8.64 -15.47
N GLN A 46 7.72 -7.51 -16.13
CA GLN A 46 6.73 -6.94 -17.05
C GLN A 46 6.55 -7.78 -18.32
N SER A 47 7.54 -8.60 -18.72
CA SER A 47 7.39 -9.57 -19.81
C SER A 47 6.28 -10.60 -19.57
N LYS A 48 5.82 -10.75 -18.32
CA LYS A 48 4.70 -11.62 -17.92
C LYS A 48 3.39 -10.86 -17.72
N GLY A 49 3.36 -9.57 -18.08
CA GLY A 49 2.21 -8.69 -17.90
C GLY A 49 2.00 -8.24 -16.45
N VAL A 50 2.95 -8.49 -15.55
CA VAL A 50 2.89 -8.03 -14.16
C VAL A 50 3.53 -6.65 -14.09
N TYR A 51 2.77 -5.61 -13.72
CA TYR A 51 3.36 -4.29 -13.52
C TYR A 51 4.11 -4.19 -12.18
N VAL A 52 5.09 -3.30 -12.15
CA VAL A 52 5.92 -3.06 -10.95
C VAL A 52 5.60 -1.70 -10.36
N TYR A 53 5.67 -1.57 -9.04
CA TYR A 53 5.74 -0.29 -8.34
C TYR A 53 7.16 -0.12 -7.81
N LEU A 54 7.99 0.64 -8.55
CA LEU A 54 9.33 1.00 -8.07
C LEU A 54 9.22 1.72 -6.73
N LYS A 55 9.91 1.25 -5.70
CA LYS A 55 9.75 1.80 -4.35
C LYS A 55 11.07 1.98 -3.62
N HIS A 56 11.16 3.01 -2.83
CA HIS A 56 10.20 4.07 -2.59
C HIS A 56 10.74 5.35 -3.24
N VAL A 57 9.97 5.94 -4.09
CA VAL A 57 10.36 7.18 -4.78
C VAL A 57 9.92 8.38 -3.94
N ALA A 58 10.85 9.15 -3.40
CA ALA A 58 12.29 9.01 -3.42
C ALA A 58 12.86 9.22 -2.01
N LEU A 59 14.17 8.93 -1.82
CA LEU A 59 14.93 9.33 -0.62
C LEU A 59 14.52 8.61 0.68
N ASN A 60 13.89 7.44 0.62
CA ASN A 60 13.58 6.63 1.79
C ASN A 60 14.68 5.60 2.05
N ASP A 61 15.92 6.08 2.22
CA ASP A 61 17.11 5.25 2.41
C ASP A 61 17.37 4.88 3.88
N SER A 62 16.51 5.32 4.80
CA SER A 62 16.54 4.98 6.22
C SER A 62 15.14 4.86 6.79
N GLU A 63 14.92 3.82 7.58
CA GLU A 63 13.64 3.57 8.25
C GLU A 63 13.45 4.41 9.52
N THR A 64 14.54 4.91 10.09
CA THR A 64 14.48 5.70 11.33
C THR A 64 13.70 7.00 11.09
N SER A 65 12.60 7.14 11.82
CA SER A 65 11.71 8.33 11.76
C SER A 65 11.18 8.68 10.36
N ARG A 66 11.13 7.72 9.42
CA ARG A 66 10.78 7.95 8.01
C ARG A 66 9.48 8.73 7.78
N ARG A 67 8.50 8.65 8.68
CA ARG A 67 7.24 9.42 8.60
C ARG A 67 7.39 10.89 8.97
N GLY A 68 8.46 11.27 9.65
CA GLY A 68 8.72 12.62 10.12
C GLY A 68 9.99 13.25 9.55
N VAL A 69 10.84 12.48 8.85
CA VAL A 69 12.11 12.99 8.35
C VAL A 69 11.93 13.87 7.12
N ASN A 70 12.65 14.98 7.11
CA ASN A 70 12.81 15.86 5.96
C ASN A 70 14.20 15.64 5.39
N THR A 71 14.28 15.23 4.12
CA THR A 71 15.54 14.98 3.43
C THR A 71 15.91 16.17 2.57
N TRP A 72 17.14 16.65 2.68
CA TRP A 72 17.64 17.80 1.94
C TRP A 72 18.87 17.41 1.14
N LEU A 73 18.88 17.78 -0.12
CA LEU A 73 20.01 17.57 -1.03
C LEU A 73 19.91 18.57 -2.20
N ASN A 74 21.01 18.77 -2.90
CA ASN A 74 21.01 19.53 -4.14
C ASN A 74 20.53 18.68 -5.33
N GLU A 75 20.20 19.32 -6.44
CA GLU A 75 19.67 18.65 -7.62
C GLU A 75 20.65 17.66 -8.23
N GLN A 76 21.94 18.00 -8.29
CA GLN A 76 22.97 17.11 -8.82
C GLN A 76 23.00 15.80 -8.05
N THR A 77 23.11 15.86 -6.73
CA THR A 77 23.09 14.66 -5.87
C THR A 77 21.78 13.87 -6.02
N ALA A 78 20.65 14.58 -6.17
CA ALA A 78 19.37 13.92 -6.39
C ALA A 78 19.39 13.09 -7.68
N ARG A 79 19.80 13.69 -8.78
CA ARG A 79 19.78 13.05 -10.11
C ARG A 79 20.84 11.96 -10.24
N GLU A 80 22.07 12.23 -9.84
CA GLU A 80 23.20 11.32 -10.05
C GLU A 80 23.20 10.12 -9.09
N ILE A 81 22.50 10.20 -7.97
CA ILE A 81 22.51 9.12 -6.96
C ILE A 81 21.11 8.57 -6.69
N TYR A 82 20.19 9.40 -6.21
CA TYR A 82 18.94 8.91 -5.63
C TYR A 82 17.82 8.69 -6.64
N LEU A 83 17.84 9.38 -7.77
CA LEU A 83 16.87 9.24 -8.86
C LEU A 83 17.39 8.36 -10.00
N GLU A 84 18.70 8.14 -10.10
CA GLU A 84 19.34 7.36 -11.16
C GLU A 84 18.74 5.95 -11.29
N VAL A 85 18.44 5.29 -10.18
CA VAL A 85 17.84 3.94 -10.21
C VAL A 85 16.42 3.98 -10.79
N ALA A 86 15.63 5.00 -10.41
CA ALA A 86 14.30 5.19 -10.98
C ALA A 86 14.37 5.56 -12.46
N ASP A 87 15.31 6.43 -12.83
CA ASP A 87 15.55 6.81 -14.22
C ASP A 87 15.83 5.57 -15.07
N LYS A 88 16.86 4.80 -14.76
CA LYS A 88 17.21 3.58 -15.51
C LYS A 88 16.08 2.54 -15.50
N ALA A 89 15.38 2.37 -14.40
CA ALA A 89 14.28 1.43 -14.34
C ALA A 89 13.10 1.84 -15.24
N ILE A 90 12.87 3.15 -15.44
CA ILE A 90 11.81 3.67 -16.31
C ILE A 90 12.30 3.72 -17.75
N THR A 91 13.47 4.32 -18.02
CA THR A 91 13.96 4.57 -19.39
C THR A 91 14.49 3.31 -20.06
N ASP A 92 15.32 2.52 -19.37
CA ASP A 92 15.90 1.30 -19.89
C ASP A 92 15.00 0.07 -19.61
N GLY A 93 14.40 0.02 -18.40
CA GLY A 93 13.57 -1.09 -17.95
C GLY A 93 12.11 -1.02 -18.40
N GLY A 94 11.63 0.17 -18.75
CA GLY A 94 10.24 0.41 -19.12
C GLY A 94 9.25 0.27 -17.96
N ALA A 95 9.65 0.60 -16.73
CA ALA A 95 8.76 0.54 -15.56
C ALA A 95 7.55 1.46 -15.73
N TRP A 96 6.36 0.95 -15.38
CA TRP A 96 5.11 1.71 -15.57
C TRP A 96 4.70 2.52 -14.35
N CYS A 97 4.94 2.02 -13.14
CA CYS A 97 4.40 2.59 -11.93
C CYS A 97 5.45 2.77 -10.84
N VAL A 98 5.14 3.65 -9.88
CA VAL A 98 5.99 3.91 -8.72
C VAL A 98 5.17 3.91 -7.43
N MET A 99 5.85 3.64 -6.31
CA MET A 99 5.33 3.86 -4.96
C MET A 99 6.14 4.98 -4.30
N THR A 100 5.45 6.01 -3.82
CA THR A 100 6.09 7.16 -3.17
C THR A 100 6.51 6.83 -1.74
N GLY A 101 7.63 7.43 -1.29
CA GLY A 101 8.12 7.23 0.07
C GLY A 101 7.30 7.93 1.15
N PHE A 102 7.46 7.49 2.40
CA PHE A 102 6.88 8.14 3.57
C PHE A 102 7.48 9.50 3.87
N ASN A 103 8.74 9.68 3.56
CA ASN A 103 9.54 10.85 3.90
C ASN A 103 9.13 12.10 3.11
N ARG A 104 9.71 13.20 3.51
CA ARG A 104 9.60 14.47 2.80
C ARG A 104 10.89 14.80 2.07
N TRP A 105 10.76 15.36 0.88
CA TRP A 105 11.86 16.03 0.22
C TRP A 105 11.74 17.52 0.49
N GLY A 106 12.70 18.06 1.23
CA GLY A 106 12.50 19.33 1.88
C GLY A 106 11.33 19.26 2.88
N ALA A 107 10.40 20.16 2.80
CA ALA A 107 9.19 20.17 3.62
C ALA A 107 8.00 19.42 3.01
N THR A 108 8.09 19.02 1.74
CA THR A 108 6.97 18.42 0.99
C THR A 108 7.05 16.91 1.04
N TRP A 109 5.96 16.24 1.43
CA TRP A 109 5.86 14.80 1.33
C TRP A 109 6.06 14.33 -0.12
N CYS A 110 6.80 13.24 -0.34
CA CYS A 110 7.15 12.78 -1.68
C CYS A 110 5.92 12.53 -2.58
N GLY A 111 4.82 12.04 -2.01
CA GLY A 111 3.56 11.85 -2.75
C GLY A 111 2.79 13.14 -3.05
N ALA A 112 3.21 14.28 -2.52
CA ALA A 112 2.67 15.62 -2.83
C ALA A 112 3.70 16.51 -3.53
N ASN A 113 4.79 15.93 -4.03
CA ASN A 113 5.85 16.67 -4.72
C ASN A 113 5.61 16.65 -6.24
N ALA A 114 4.99 17.71 -6.77
CA ALA A 114 4.65 17.81 -8.18
C ALA A 114 5.89 17.83 -9.10
N ASN A 115 7.00 18.43 -8.66
CA ASN A 115 8.24 18.42 -9.43
C ASN A 115 8.81 17.01 -9.57
N LEU A 116 8.64 16.17 -8.53
CA LEU A 116 9.06 14.77 -8.58
C LEU A 116 8.11 13.94 -9.45
N LEU A 117 6.78 13.99 -9.18
CA LEU A 117 5.84 13.06 -9.78
C LEU A 117 5.43 13.48 -11.20
N ASN A 118 5.03 14.73 -11.41
CA ASN A 118 4.66 15.22 -12.72
C ASN A 118 5.90 15.64 -13.53
N GLY A 119 6.78 16.47 -12.96
CA GLY A 119 7.96 16.97 -13.68
C GLY A 119 8.94 15.86 -14.03
N PHE A 120 9.59 15.27 -13.04
CA PHE A 120 10.64 14.27 -13.29
C PHE A 120 10.09 12.96 -13.85
N LEU A 121 9.18 12.28 -13.13
CA LEU A 121 8.76 10.94 -13.56
C LEU A 121 7.93 10.95 -14.85
N ARG A 122 6.96 11.87 -14.98
CA ARG A 122 6.03 11.86 -16.12
C ARG A 122 6.51 12.67 -17.31
N GLU A 123 6.92 13.93 -17.10
CA GLU A 123 7.28 14.81 -18.21
C GLU A 123 8.70 14.52 -18.72
N GLU A 124 9.68 14.33 -17.83
CA GLU A 124 11.06 14.09 -18.20
C GLU A 124 11.30 12.62 -18.61
N LEU A 125 10.88 11.64 -17.77
CA LEU A 125 11.13 10.21 -18.04
C LEU A 125 10.02 9.52 -18.83
N GLY A 126 8.88 10.17 -19.06
CA GLY A 126 7.78 9.63 -19.84
C GLY A 126 6.97 8.52 -19.17
N MET A 127 6.99 8.40 -17.83
CA MET A 127 6.22 7.40 -17.09
C MET A 127 4.71 7.61 -17.28
N ARG A 128 3.98 6.56 -17.65
CA ARG A 128 2.55 6.63 -18.00
C ARG A 128 1.61 5.98 -16.99
N GLY A 129 2.13 5.07 -16.19
CA GLY A 129 1.33 4.32 -15.23
C GLY A 129 1.06 5.09 -13.94
N MET A 130 0.49 4.38 -12.98
CA MET A 130 0.01 4.99 -11.74
C MET A 130 1.11 5.18 -10.69
N CYS A 131 0.95 6.23 -9.89
CA CYS A 131 1.69 6.47 -8.65
C CYS A 131 0.82 6.06 -7.46
N ILE A 132 1.28 5.09 -6.68
CA ILE A 132 0.65 4.73 -5.42
C ILE A 132 1.42 5.33 -4.24
N THR A 133 0.75 5.66 -3.14
CA THR A 133 1.43 6.02 -1.90
C THR A 133 2.02 4.78 -1.23
N ASP A 134 3.03 4.94 -0.38
CA ASP A 134 3.31 3.94 0.64
C ASP A 134 2.11 3.83 1.60
N PHE A 135 2.10 2.85 2.50
CA PHE A 135 0.98 2.54 3.38
C PHE A 135 0.47 3.79 4.14
N SER A 136 -0.61 4.34 3.66
CA SER A 136 -1.15 5.60 4.18
C SER A 136 -1.90 5.40 5.50
N GLY A 137 -2.62 4.31 5.66
CA GLY A 137 -3.39 4.01 6.86
C GLY A 137 -4.23 5.21 7.31
N SER A 138 -3.97 5.70 8.54
CA SER A 138 -4.54 6.92 9.10
C SER A 138 -3.61 8.13 9.00
N SER A 139 -2.56 8.09 8.16
CA SER A 139 -1.55 9.14 8.03
C SER A 139 -2.15 10.40 7.42
N GLN A 140 -2.49 11.37 8.26
CA GLN A 140 -3.16 12.61 7.83
C GLN A 140 -2.29 13.50 6.93
N TYR A 141 -0.97 13.43 7.05
CA TYR A 141 -0.05 14.22 6.23
C TYR A 141 0.02 13.75 4.77
N MET A 142 -0.46 12.55 4.47
CA MET A 142 -0.63 12.05 3.11
C MET A 142 -1.97 12.57 2.57
N ASP A 143 -2.08 13.88 2.42
CA ASP A 143 -3.33 14.52 2.02
C ASP A 143 -3.76 14.13 0.61
N LEU A 144 -5.07 13.94 0.44
CA LEU A 144 -5.64 13.52 -0.83
C LEU A 144 -5.50 14.59 -1.92
N VAL A 145 -5.78 15.84 -1.57
CA VAL A 145 -5.82 16.93 -2.55
C VAL A 145 -4.41 17.28 -3.00
N ASP A 146 -3.50 17.45 -2.05
CA ASP A 146 -2.09 17.74 -2.36
C ASP A 146 -1.47 16.61 -3.19
N GLY A 147 -1.76 15.37 -2.84
CA GLY A 147 -1.28 14.21 -3.60
C GLY A 147 -1.85 14.14 -5.02
N LEU A 148 -3.16 14.33 -5.19
CA LEU A 148 -3.80 14.35 -6.52
C LEU A 148 -3.23 15.45 -7.43
N ILE A 149 -3.08 16.66 -6.90
CA ILE A 149 -2.50 17.78 -7.65
C ILE A 149 -1.06 17.48 -8.06
N ALA A 150 -0.31 16.79 -7.21
CA ALA A 150 1.08 16.44 -7.47
C ALA A 150 1.26 15.23 -8.40
N GLY A 151 0.24 14.43 -8.65
CA GLY A 151 0.30 13.27 -9.53
C GLY A 151 0.28 11.91 -8.85
N SER A 152 -0.06 11.83 -7.55
CA SER A 152 -0.42 10.59 -6.88
C SER A 152 -1.81 10.14 -7.32
N ASP A 153 -1.97 8.86 -7.63
CA ASP A 153 -3.20 8.31 -8.22
C ASP A 153 -3.97 7.41 -7.25
N ILE A 154 -3.27 6.69 -6.37
CA ILE A 154 -3.85 5.70 -5.45
C ILE A 154 -3.24 5.84 -4.06
N TRP A 155 -4.07 5.68 -3.02
CA TRP A 155 -3.64 5.60 -1.62
C TRP A 155 -3.65 4.16 -1.14
N ASP A 156 -2.48 3.64 -0.76
CA ASP A 156 -2.39 2.32 -0.14
C ASP A 156 -2.94 2.38 1.29
N SER A 157 -4.18 1.97 1.45
CA SER A 157 -4.90 2.06 2.71
C SER A 157 -5.84 0.86 2.92
N PRO A 158 -5.81 0.22 4.10
CA PRO A 158 -6.82 -0.77 4.48
C PRO A 158 -8.15 -0.11 4.85
N MET A 159 -8.19 1.22 4.95
CA MET A 159 -9.37 2.01 5.31
C MET A 159 -9.76 2.95 4.16
N PRO A 160 -10.23 2.41 3.01
CA PRO A 160 -10.50 3.22 1.82
C PRO A 160 -11.54 4.33 2.06
N LYS A 161 -12.47 4.14 3.01
CA LYS A 161 -13.50 5.14 3.33
C LYS A 161 -12.95 6.50 3.76
N ILE A 162 -11.77 6.56 4.37
CA ILE A 162 -11.17 7.84 4.78
C ILE A 162 -10.88 8.70 3.55
N HIS A 163 -10.31 8.10 2.52
CA HIS A 163 -9.94 8.81 1.30
C HIS A 163 -11.15 9.03 0.38
N THR A 164 -12.05 8.05 0.25
CA THR A 164 -13.28 8.21 -0.54
C THR A 164 -14.21 9.28 0.02
N THR A 165 -14.33 9.40 1.34
CA THR A 165 -15.11 10.47 1.97
C THR A 165 -14.51 11.84 1.66
N LYS A 166 -13.19 11.97 1.72
CA LYS A 166 -12.50 13.21 1.33
C LYS A 166 -12.70 13.53 -0.15
N ALA A 167 -12.59 12.56 -1.03
CA ALA A 167 -12.81 12.75 -2.47
C ALA A 167 -14.22 13.25 -2.78
N ALA A 168 -15.25 12.72 -2.12
CA ALA A 168 -16.64 13.16 -2.28
C ALA A 168 -16.87 14.64 -1.93
N ASN A 169 -16.07 15.21 -1.03
CA ASN A 169 -16.17 16.63 -0.69
C ASN A 169 -15.79 17.57 -1.85
N TYR A 170 -15.15 17.06 -2.89
CA TYR A 170 -14.65 17.83 -4.04
C TYR A 170 -15.37 17.49 -5.34
N GLU A 171 -16.52 16.81 -5.29
CA GLU A 171 -17.28 16.42 -6.49
C GLU A 171 -17.72 17.60 -7.37
N ASN A 172 -17.86 18.78 -6.79
CA ASN A 172 -18.23 20.02 -7.48
C ASN A 172 -17.02 20.94 -7.76
N ASP A 173 -15.81 20.54 -7.40
CA ASP A 173 -14.57 21.27 -7.72
C ASP A 173 -14.03 20.79 -9.06
N ALA A 174 -14.21 21.59 -10.11
CA ALA A 174 -13.84 21.23 -11.47
C ALA A 174 -12.32 20.94 -11.62
N TYR A 175 -11.46 21.64 -10.87
CA TYR A 175 -10.02 21.41 -10.92
C TYR A 175 -9.65 20.07 -10.28
N ILE A 176 -10.15 19.78 -9.10
CA ILE A 176 -9.87 18.50 -8.41
C ILE A 176 -10.48 17.33 -9.17
N VAL A 177 -11.69 17.49 -9.73
CA VAL A 177 -12.30 16.46 -10.60
C VAL A 177 -11.43 16.19 -11.83
N ALA A 178 -10.81 17.22 -12.42
CA ALA A 178 -9.88 17.02 -13.54
C ALA A 178 -8.65 16.20 -13.09
N GLN A 179 -8.10 16.45 -11.89
CA GLN A 179 -6.99 15.65 -11.36
C GLN A 179 -7.42 14.20 -11.06
N MET A 180 -8.61 13.97 -10.54
CA MET A 180 -9.16 12.61 -10.37
C MET A 180 -9.30 11.88 -11.71
N ARG A 181 -9.68 12.58 -12.78
CA ARG A 181 -9.72 11.98 -14.14
C ARG A 181 -8.34 11.63 -14.65
N ASN A 182 -7.32 12.47 -14.41
CA ASN A 182 -5.93 12.16 -14.75
C ASN A 182 -5.45 10.91 -13.99
N ALA A 183 -5.69 10.84 -12.68
CA ALA A 183 -5.37 9.69 -11.88
C ALA A 183 -6.05 8.41 -12.42
N MET A 184 -7.32 8.48 -12.75
CA MET A 184 -8.05 7.37 -13.37
C MET A 184 -7.46 6.96 -14.72
N HIS A 185 -6.99 7.92 -15.53
CA HIS A 185 -6.31 7.62 -16.79
C HIS A 185 -5.04 6.79 -16.57
N HIS A 186 -4.19 7.16 -15.59
CA HIS A 186 -2.98 6.41 -15.26
C HIS A 186 -3.27 5.00 -14.72
N ILE A 187 -4.32 4.88 -13.89
CA ILE A 187 -4.79 3.59 -13.39
C ILE A 187 -5.25 2.71 -14.54
N LEU A 188 -6.13 3.21 -15.40
CA LEU A 188 -6.65 2.46 -16.54
C LEU A 188 -5.55 2.09 -17.53
N TYR A 189 -4.60 3.00 -17.80
CA TYR A 189 -3.43 2.67 -18.62
C TYR A 189 -2.68 1.46 -18.07
N THR A 190 -2.43 1.44 -16.76
CA THR A 190 -1.73 0.33 -16.11
C THR A 190 -2.53 -0.97 -16.20
N VAL A 191 -3.83 -0.91 -15.92
CA VAL A 191 -4.70 -2.10 -15.93
C VAL A 191 -4.79 -2.72 -17.32
N VAL A 192 -5.04 -1.92 -18.37
CA VAL A 192 -5.23 -2.45 -19.73
C VAL A 192 -3.92 -2.97 -20.35
N ASN A 193 -2.77 -2.48 -19.91
CA ASN A 193 -1.46 -2.97 -20.38
C ASN A 193 -0.92 -4.15 -19.55
N SER A 194 -1.61 -4.54 -18.47
CA SER A 194 -1.19 -5.63 -17.59
C SER A 194 -1.97 -6.92 -17.86
N ASN A 195 -1.56 -8.00 -17.21
CA ASN A 195 -2.28 -9.27 -17.25
C ASN A 195 -3.62 -9.24 -16.49
N ALA A 196 -3.97 -8.14 -15.82
CA ALA A 196 -5.24 -7.97 -15.12
C ALA A 196 -6.43 -8.10 -16.07
N MET A 197 -6.25 -7.75 -17.36
CA MET A 197 -7.29 -7.86 -18.38
C MET A 197 -7.28 -9.20 -19.12
N ASN A 198 -6.35 -10.10 -18.83
CA ASN A 198 -6.28 -11.40 -19.49
C ASN A 198 -7.49 -12.25 -19.15
N GLY A 199 -8.21 -12.70 -20.17
CA GLY A 199 -9.41 -13.53 -20.01
C GLY A 199 -10.70 -12.74 -19.76
N TRP A 200 -10.67 -11.40 -19.79
CA TRP A 200 -11.87 -10.56 -19.70
C TRP A 200 -12.39 -10.15 -21.07
N SER A 201 -13.71 -10.14 -21.20
CA SER A 201 -14.42 -9.63 -22.38
C SER A 201 -15.50 -8.63 -21.97
N ALA A 202 -15.99 -7.84 -22.92
CA ALA A 202 -17.06 -6.87 -22.67
C ALA A 202 -18.41 -7.52 -22.24
N SER A 203 -18.55 -8.83 -22.46
CA SER A 203 -19.73 -9.61 -22.09
C SER A 203 -19.62 -10.25 -20.70
N ASP A 204 -18.45 -10.15 -20.04
CA ASP A 204 -18.23 -10.79 -18.75
C ASP A 204 -18.97 -10.04 -17.64
N THR A 205 -19.53 -10.78 -16.71
CA THR A 205 -20.20 -10.24 -15.53
C THR A 205 -19.50 -10.67 -14.26
N LEU A 206 -19.28 -9.72 -13.37
CA LEU A 206 -18.74 -9.99 -12.05
C LEU A 206 -19.78 -10.68 -11.18
N LYS A 207 -19.47 -11.90 -10.71
CA LYS A 207 -20.27 -12.60 -9.69
C LYS A 207 -19.47 -12.64 -8.39
N THR A 208 -20.07 -12.15 -7.33
CA THR A 208 -19.51 -12.31 -5.98
C THR A 208 -19.73 -13.76 -5.56
N VAL A 209 -18.66 -14.52 -5.41
CA VAL A 209 -18.70 -15.90 -4.92
C VAL A 209 -18.07 -15.93 -3.53
N LEU A 210 -18.81 -16.42 -2.55
CA LEU A 210 -18.25 -16.72 -1.23
C LEU A 210 -17.31 -17.92 -1.36
N PRO A 211 -16.00 -17.75 -1.15
CA PRO A 211 -15.07 -18.86 -1.20
C PRO A 211 -15.38 -19.86 -0.07
N TRP A 212 -15.14 -21.15 -0.32
CA TRP A 212 -15.45 -22.24 0.61
C TRP A 212 -14.88 -22.01 2.03
N TRP A 213 -13.69 -21.43 2.13
CA TRP A 213 -13.04 -21.16 3.40
C TRP A 213 -13.75 -20.08 4.23
N GLN A 214 -14.36 -19.07 3.62
CA GLN A 214 -15.20 -18.10 4.33
C GLN A 214 -16.46 -18.77 4.89
N THR A 215 -17.10 -19.64 4.11
CA THR A 215 -18.24 -20.42 4.56
C THR A 215 -17.86 -21.32 5.74
N ALA A 216 -16.69 -21.96 5.68
CA ALA A 216 -16.17 -22.76 6.79
C ALA A 216 -15.90 -21.94 8.06
N ILE A 217 -15.34 -20.74 7.91
CA ILE A 217 -15.12 -19.81 9.04
C ILE A 217 -16.46 -19.38 9.65
N TYR A 218 -17.45 -19.02 8.87
CA TYR A 218 -18.77 -18.65 9.40
C TYR A 218 -19.45 -19.81 10.13
N ALA A 219 -19.34 -21.02 9.60
CA ALA A 219 -19.85 -22.22 10.27
C ALA A 219 -19.14 -22.46 11.61
N LEU A 220 -17.80 -22.31 11.64
CA LEU A 220 -17.03 -22.45 12.88
C LEU A 220 -17.41 -21.39 13.92
N ILE A 221 -17.57 -20.12 13.50
CA ILE A 221 -18.01 -19.04 14.38
C ILE A 221 -19.40 -19.37 14.98
N ALA A 222 -20.34 -19.85 14.16
CA ALA A 222 -21.66 -20.24 14.65
C ALA A 222 -21.58 -21.36 15.70
N VAL A 223 -20.77 -22.41 15.44
CA VAL A 223 -20.57 -23.51 16.40
C VAL A 223 -19.96 -22.98 17.71
N LEU A 224 -18.93 -22.15 17.64
CA LEU A 224 -18.28 -21.56 18.82
C LEU A 224 -19.25 -20.68 19.61
N ALA A 225 -20.10 -19.91 18.95
CA ALA A 225 -21.12 -19.11 19.62
C ALA A 225 -22.11 -19.98 20.38
N VAL A 226 -22.60 -21.07 19.78
CA VAL A 226 -23.48 -22.04 20.47
C VAL A 226 -22.79 -22.67 21.67
N LEU A 227 -21.56 -23.13 21.52
CA LEU A 227 -20.78 -23.71 22.61
C LEU A 227 -20.59 -22.72 23.76
N THR A 228 -20.28 -21.45 23.42
CA THR A 228 -20.13 -20.39 24.43
C THR A 228 -21.42 -20.19 25.23
N VAL A 229 -22.57 -20.14 24.55
CA VAL A 229 -23.88 -20.02 25.24
C VAL A 229 -24.16 -21.24 26.15
N LEU A 230 -23.89 -22.46 25.67
CA LEU A 230 -24.05 -23.68 26.46
C LEU A 230 -23.14 -23.69 27.69
N CYS A 231 -21.88 -23.30 27.53
CA CYS A 231 -20.94 -23.19 28.64
C CYS A 231 -21.40 -22.14 29.67
N ALA A 232 -21.84 -20.97 29.22
CA ALA A 232 -22.38 -19.93 30.11
C ALA A 232 -23.62 -20.39 30.86
N TRP A 233 -24.52 -21.13 30.21
CA TRP A 233 -25.69 -21.71 30.83
C TRP A 233 -25.34 -22.78 31.88
N GLN A 234 -24.42 -23.69 31.57
CA GLN A 234 -23.94 -24.67 32.51
C GLN A 234 -23.27 -24.04 33.74
N LEU A 235 -22.43 -23.01 33.48
CA LEU A 235 -21.77 -22.26 34.55
C LEU A 235 -22.80 -21.57 35.45
N SER A 236 -23.82 -20.94 34.89
CA SER A 236 -24.89 -20.29 35.66
C SER A 236 -25.67 -21.28 36.52
N LYS A 237 -25.95 -22.50 36.03
CA LYS A 237 -26.56 -23.56 36.80
C LYS A 237 -25.65 -24.05 37.94
N ALA A 238 -24.36 -24.23 37.69
CA ALA A 238 -23.41 -24.64 38.69
C ALA A 238 -23.28 -23.59 39.82
N LEU A 239 -23.23 -22.32 39.46
CA LEU A 239 -23.19 -21.21 40.44
C LEU A 239 -24.46 -21.14 41.29
N LYS A 240 -25.66 -21.34 40.71
CA LYS A 240 -26.92 -21.40 41.46
C LYS A 240 -26.92 -22.54 42.45
N ARG A 241 -26.53 -23.76 42.03
CA ARG A 241 -26.43 -24.93 42.92
C ARG A 241 -25.44 -24.70 44.08
N LYS A 242 -24.29 -24.08 43.79
CA LYS A 242 -23.29 -23.77 44.81
C LYS A 242 -23.85 -22.78 45.85
N LYS A 243 -24.63 -21.78 45.40
CA LYS A 243 -25.29 -20.82 46.29
C LYS A 243 -26.33 -21.51 47.16
N GLU A 244 -27.21 -22.34 46.60
CA GLU A 244 -28.22 -23.10 47.33
C GLU A 244 -27.59 -24.02 48.40
N MET A 245 -26.47 -24.69 48.08
CA MET A 245 -25.74 -25.50 49.04
C MET A 245 -25.10 -24.68 50.17
N ALA A 246 -24.63 -23.46 49.86
CA ALA A 246 -24.07 -22.56 50.87
C ALA A 246 -25.14 -22.02 51.82
N ASP A 247 -26.33 -21.73 51.30
CA ASP A 247 -27.47 -21.22 52.08
C ASP A 247 -28.10 -22.32 52.96
N THR A 248 -27.90 -23.61 52.61
CA THR A 248 -28.43 -24.78 53.39
C THR A 248 -27.39 -25.39 54.34
N ALA A 249 -26.16 -24.91 54.36
CA ALA A 249 -25.13 -25.41 55.28
C ALA A 249 -25.47 -25.03 56.73
N PRO A 250 -25.48 -25.98 57.69
CA PRO A 250 -25.76 -25.65 59.07
C PRO A 250 -24.70 -24.74 59.68
N ALA A 251 -25.12 -23.73 60.42
CA ALA A 251 -24.21 -22.84 61.12
C ALA A 251 -23.29 -23.65 62.00
N VAL A 252 -21.98 -23.63 61.74
CA VAL A 252 -21.00 -24.28 62.64
C VAL A 252 -20.92 -23.41 63.89
N ASP A 253 -21.49 -23.93 64.98
CA ASP A 253 -21.37 -23.34 66.31
C ASP A 253 -19.87 -23.21 66.67
N GLN A 254 -19.38 -22.01 66.68
CA GLN A 254 -18.09 -21.70 67.28
C GLN A 254 -18.25 -21.66 68.76
N LYS A 255 -17.87 -22.78 69.41
CA LYS A 255 -17.58 -22.82 70.84
C LYS A 255 -16.09 -22.64 71.08
#